data_a352f0c8e95271a6760adaec2cb7e6d7
#
_entry.id   a352f0c8e95271a6760adaec2cb7e6d7
#
_cell.length_a   1.000
_cell.length_b   1.000
_cell.length_c   1.000
_cell.angle_alpha   90.00
_cell.angle_beta   90.00
_cell.angle_gamma   90.00
#
_symmetry.space_group_name_H-M   'P 1'
#
loop_
_entity.id
_entity.type
_entity.pdbx_description
1 polymer ?
#
loop_
_entity_poly.entity_id
_entity_poly.type
_entity_poly.pdbx_seq_one_letter_code
_entity_poly.pdbx_strand_id
1 'polypeptide(L)'
;METDPGFIAAVEEARQGQAEGGVPIGACLVSKDGKILGRGHNMRFQKGSATLHGEISALENSGRLPASAYEGATMYTTLSPCDMCTGACILYKVKRVVVGENKTFLGGEQYLQSRGIEVVVLQNEECIKLMTDFIREKPGLWSVLHLIRCSLWVDANVSFYG
;
A
#
# COMPACT_ATOMS: atom_id res chain seq x y z
N MET A 1 7.58 -1.81 -17.10
CA MET A 1 7.43 -1.77 -15.63
C MET A 1 6.35 -2.72 -15.12
N GLU A 2 5.23 -2.91 -15.80
CA GLU A 2 4.22 -3.91 -15.40
C GLU A 2 4.73 -5.36 -15.45
N THR A 3 5.73 -5.63 -16.27
CA THR A 3 6.43 -6.92 -16.35
C THR A 3 7.59 -7.06 -15.37
N ASP A 4 7.80 -6.04 -14.52
CA ASP A 4 8.87 -6.08 -13.52
C ASP A 4 8.52 -7.11 -12.42
N PRO A 5 9.45 -8.03 -12.06
CA PRO A 5 9.19 -9.04 -11.04
C PRO A 5 8.71 -8.48 -9.70
N GLY A 6 9.19 -7.29 -9.30
CA GLY A 6 8.74 -6.63 -8.08
C GLY A 6 7.29 -6.19 -8.16
N PHE A 7 6.85 -5.67 -9.31
CA PHE A 7 5.46 -5.29 -9.50
C PHE A 7 4.53 -6.52 -9.59
N ILE A 8 4.95 -7.54 -10.33
CA ILE A 8 4.21 -8.82 -10.40
C ILE A 8 4.01 -9.38 -9.00
N ALA A 9 5.07 -9.41 -8.18
CA ALA A 9 4.98 -9.88 -6.80
C ALA A 9 4.02 -9.05 -5.94
N ALA A 10 3.98 -7.73 -6.12
CA ALA A 10 3.04 -6.87 -5.42
C ALA A 10 1.58 -7.16 -5.83
N VAL A 11 1.31 -7.40 -7.13
CA VAL A 11 -0.03 -7.78 -7.62
C VAL A 11 -0.45 -9.16 -7.10
N GLU A 12 0.46 -10.14 -7.07
CA GLU A 12 0.20 -11.45 -6.47
C GLU A 12 -0.20 -11.34 -4.99
N GLU A 13 0.50 -10.50 -4.22
CA GLU A 13 0.16 -10.22 -2.83
C GLU A 13 -1.22 -9.57 -2.69
N ALA A 14 -1.60 -8.65 -3.60
CA ALA A 14 -2.93 -8.06 -3.59
C ALA A 14 -4.03 -9.10 -3.82
N ARG A 15 -3.82 -10.04 -4.76
CA ARG A 15 -4.73 -11.16 -5.01
C ARG A 15 -4.84 -12.08 -3.79
N GLN A 16 -3.71 -12.35 -3.14
CA GLN A 16 -3.69 -13.16 -1.91
C GLN A 16 -4.52 -12.49 -0.81
N GLY A 17 -4.32 -11.19 -0.56
CA GLY A 17 -5.10 -10.43 0.41
C GLY A 17 -6.60 -10.46 0.11
N GLN A 18 -6.99 -10.38 -1.18
CA GLN A 18 -8.37 -10.53 -1.61
C GLN A 18 -8.92 -11.93 -1.30
N ALA A 19 -8.18 -12.97 -1.64
CA ALA A 19 -8.58 -14.36 -1.40
C ALA A 19 -8.77 -14.66 0.09
N GLU A 20 -8.01 -14.01 0.96
CA GLU A 20 -8.15 -14.07 2.41
C GLU A 20 -9.30 -13.21 2.97
N GLY A 21 -10.00 -12.49 2.12
CA GLY A 21 -11.13 -11.62 2.48
C GLY A 21 -10.72 -10.23 2.99
N GLY A 22 -9.43 -9.91 2.97
CA GLY A 22 -8.86 -8.61 3.34
C GLY A 22 -8.89 -7.58 2.22
N VAL A 23 -8.21 -6.46 2.44
CA VAL A 23 -8.07 -5.38 1.44
C VAL A 23 -7.07 -5.82 0.37
N PRO A 24 -7.41 -5.75 -0.93
CA PRO A 24 -6.56 -6.23 -2.02
C PRO A 24 -5.44 -5.23 -2.37
N ILE A 25 -4.59 -4.95 -1.40
CA ILE A 25 -3.41 -4.10 -1.55
C ILE A 25 -2.17 -4.92 -1.23
N GLY A 26 -1.30 -5.08 -2.20
CA GLY A 26 -0.03 -5.78 -2.06
C GLY A 26 1.16 -4.87 -2.31
N ALA A 27 2.30 -5.25 -1.74
CA ALA A 27 3.55 -4.53 -1.93
C ALA A 27 4.75 -5.48 -1.95
N CYS A 28 5.83 -5.00 -2.56
CA CYS A 28 7.10 -5.71 -2.68
C CYS A 28 8.26 -4.72 -2.59
N LEU A 29 9.20 -4.98 -1.68
CA LEU A 29 10.43 -4.23 -1.55
C LEU A 29 11.55 -4.97 -2.30
N VAL A 30 12.18 -4.29 -3.24
CA VAL A 30 13.23 -4.85 -4.10
C VAL A 30 14.51 -4.03 -3.95
N SER A 31 15.65 -4.70 -3.74
CA SER A 31 16.97 -4.06 -3.67
C SER A 31 17.37 -3.42 -5.00
N LYS A 32 18.39 -2.57 -4.98
CA LYS A 32 18.98 -1.98 -6.20
C LYS A 32 19.46 -3.03 -7.21
N ASP A 33 19.82 -4.23 -6.74
CA ASP A 33 20.30 -5.32 -7.57
C ASP A 33 19.19 -6.26 -8.06
N GLY A 34 17.92 -5.88 -7.84
CA GLY A 34 16.75 -6.63 -8.32
C GLY A 34 16.32 -7.80 -7.41
N LYS A 35 16.92 -7.96 -6.22
CA LYS A 35 16.53 -9.00 -5.28
C LYS A 35 15.31 -8.56 -4.47
N ILE A 36 14.28 -9.40 -4.40
CA ILE A 36 13.15 -9.20 -3.48
C ILE A 36 13.67 -9.33 -2.05
N LEU A 37 13.53 -8.26 -1.26
CA LEU A 37 13.88 -8.20 0.14
C LEU A 37 12.72 -8.62 1.04
N GLY A 38 11.51 -8.27 0.66
CA GLY A 38 10.28 -8.66 1.33
C GLY A 38 9.07 -8.32 0.49
N ARG A 39 8.00 -9.07 0.67
CA ARG A 39 6.71 -8.86 0.01
C ARG A 39 5.59 -9.11 1.01
N GLY A 40 4.44 -8.53 0.79
CA GLY A 40 3.29 -8.70 1.67
C GLY A 40 2.08 -7.93 1.17
N HIS A 41 0.97 -8.18 1.83
CA HIS A 41 -0.30 -7.51 1.52
C HIS A 41 -0.91 -6.91 2.79
N ASN A 42 -1.99 -6.18 2.61
CA ASN A 42 -2.72 -5.57 3.72
C ASN A 42 -3.30 -6.67 4.64
N MET A 43 -2.81 -6.72 5.87
CA MET A 43 -3.16 -7.72 6.88
C MET A 43 -4.00 -7.12 8.03
N ARG A 44 -4.59 -5.94 7.82
CA ARG A 44 -5.33 -5.26 8.90
C ARG A 44 -6.50 -6.08 9.40
N PHE A 45 -7.26 -6.70 8.51
CA PHE A 45 -8.40 -7.54 8.89
C PHE A 45 -7.95 -8.90 9.40
N GLN A 46 -7.05 -9.55 8.69
CA GLN A 46 -6.59 -10.90 9.02
C GLN A 46 -5.90 -10.98 10.38
N LYS A 47 -5.20 -9.90 10.78
CA LYS A 47 -4.44 -9.83 12.04
C LYS A 47 -5.00 -8.83 13.06
N GLY A 48 -6.11 -8.17 12.77
CA GLY A 48 -6.62 -7.12 13.65
C GLY A 48 -5.62 -5.98 13.88
N SER A 49 -4.80 -5.67 12.87
CA SER A 49 -3.71 -4.70 12.98
C SER A 49 -4.12 -3.32 12.49
N ALA A 50 -3.75 -2.27 13.21
CA ALA A 50 -3.96 -0.90 12.77
C ALA A 50 -2.97 -0.45 11.69
N THR A 51 -1.81 -1.08 11.59
CA THR A 51 -0.67 -0.57 10.81
C THR A 51 -0.20 -1.48 9.68
N LEU A 52 -0.57 -2.77 9.66
CA LEU A 52 -0.11 -3.72 8.65
C LEU A 52 -0.76 -3.48 7.28
N HIS A 53 -0.45 -2.34 6.66
CA HIS A 53 -0.68 -2.09 5.23
C HIS A 53 0.26 -2.94 4.38
N GLY A 54 0.04 -3.01 3.08
CA GLY A 54 0.85 -3.81 2.17
C GLY A 54 2.34 -3.48 2.27
N GLU A 55 2.68 -2.18 2.22
CA GLU A 55 4.06 -1.69 2.28
C GLU A 55 4.71 -1.99 3.63
N ILE A 56 3.96 -1.82 4.73
CA ILE A 56 4.46 -2.15 6.07
C ILE A 56 4.66 -3.67 6.20
N SER A 57 3.73 -4.48 5.67
CA SER A 57 3.88 -5.93 5.64
C SER A 57 5.10 -6.38 4.84
N ALA A 58 5.37 -5.73 3.70
CA ALA A 58 6.58 -6.00 2.91
C ALA A 58 7.87 -5.67 3.67
N LEU A 59 7.89 -4.51 4.39
CA LEU A 59 9.01 -4.13 5.25
C LEU A 59 9.18 -5.09 6.43
N GLU A 60 8.10 -5.49 7.08
CA GLU A 60 8.15 -6.44 8.19
C GLU A 60 8.67 -7.81 7.76
N ASN A 61 8.20 -8.30 6.61
CA ASN A 61 8.63 -9.57 6.03
C ASN A 61 10.08 -9.52 5.49
N SER A 62 10.64 -8.34 5.21
CA SER A 62 12.06 -8.19 4.91
C SER A 62 12.95 -8.40 6.14
N GLY A 63 12.37 -8.31 7.33
CA GLY A 63 13.10 -8.34 8.59
C GLY A 63 13.95 -7.08 8.82
N ARG A 64 14.74 -7.11 9.90
CA ARG A 64 15.65 -6.02 10.20
C ARG A 64 16.93 -6.15 9.38
N LEU A 65 16.99 -5.40 8.27
CA LEU A 65 18.15 -5.36 7.40
C LEU A 65 19.08 -4.19 7.75
N PRO A 66 20.37 -4.24 7.36
CA PRO A 66 21.26 -3.09 7.46
C PRO A 66 20.81 -1.97 6.52
N ALA A 67 21.10 -0.70 6.87
CA ALA A 67 20.69 0.48 6.09
C ALA A 67 21.09 0.39 4.60
N SER A 68 22.26 -0.21 4.32
CA SER A 68 22.75 -0.42 2.95
C SER A 68 21.85 -1.31 2.07
N ALA A 69 21.03 -2.17 2.67
CA ALA A 69 20.11 -3.02 1.92
C ALA A 69 18.94 -2.22 1.34
N TYR A 70 18.56 -1.12 1.99
CA TYR A 70 17.49 -0.23 1.53
C TYR A 70 17.98 0.84 0.54
N GLU A 71 19.29 1.10 0.52
CA GLU A 71 19.88 2.11 -0.35
C GLU A 71 19.68 1.73 -1.83
N GLY A 72 19.00 2.62 -2.57
CA GLY A 72 18.66 2.39 -3.97
C GLY A 72 17.51 1.39 -4.19
N ALA A 73 16.87 0.92 -3.11
CA ALA A 73 15.72 0.00 -3.21
C ALA A 73 14.51 0.67 -3.87
N THR A 74 13.64 -0.17 -4.42
CA THR A 74 12.34 0.21 -4.97
C THR A 74 11.22 -0.44 -4.16
N MET A 75 10.25 0.35 -3.72
CA MET A 75 8.99 -0.14 -3.20
C MET A 75 7.96 -0.21 -4.34
N TYR A 76 7.43 -1.38 -4.60
CA TYR A 76 6.26 -1.58 -5.46
C TYR A 76 5.03 -1.70 -4.58
N THR A 77 3.97 -0.99 -4.92
CA THR A 77 2.69 -1.05 -4.22
C THR A 77 1.54 -0.97 -5.21
N THR A 78 0.48 -1.73 -5.02
CA THR A 78 -0.64 -1.77 -5.96
C THR A 78 -1.55 -0.55 -5.86
N LEU A 79 -1.52 0.17 -4.72
CA LEU A 79 -2.27 1.41 -4.49
C LEU A 79 -1.32 2.52 -4.04
N SER A 80 -1.66 3.77 -4.32
CA SER A 80 -0.92 4.95 -3.83
C SER A 80 -0.73 4.88 -2.31
N PRO A 81 0.52 5.05 -1.80
CA PRO A 81 0.82 4.86 -0.39
C PRO A 81 0.22 5.97 0.48
N CYS A 82 -0.45 5.60 1.57
CA CYS A 82 -0.94 6.54 2.56
C CYS A 82 0.21 7.24 3.31
N ASP A 83 -0.09 8.26 4.14
CA ASP A 83 0.92 9.04 4.87
C ASP A 83 1.85 8.17 5.71
N MET A 84 1.33 7.13 6.37
CA MET A 84 2.14 6.19 7.16
C MET A 84 3.13 5.43 6.28
N CYS A 85 2.67 4.85 5.17
CA CYS A 85 3.52 4.08 4.25
C CYS A 85 4.51 4.99 3.51
N THR A 86 4.07 6.20 3.14
CA THR A 86 4.92 7.28 2.64
C THR A 86 6.04 7.60 3.62
N GLY A 87 5.70 7.79 4.89
CA GLY A 87 6.68 8.03 5.96
C GLY A 87 7.67 6.88 6.11
N ALA A 88 7.22 5.63 6.00
CA ALA A 88 8.10 4.47 6.02
C ALA A 88 9.07 4.46 4.83
N CYS A 89 8.59 4.69 3.61
CA CYS A 89 9.44 4.78 2.41
C CYS A 89 10.52 5.88 2.55
N ILE A 90 10.16 7.03 3.12
CA ILE A 90 11.09 8.14 3.40
C ILE A 90 12.11 7.75 4.46
N LEU A 91 11.66 7.13 5.56
CA LEU A 91 12.52 6.71 6.67
C LEU A 91 13.60 5.72 6.21
N TYR A 92 13.23 4.74 5.42
CA TYR A 92 14.15 3.74 4.87
C TYR A 92 14.89 4.22 3.61
N LYS A 93 14.66 5.46 3.17
CA LYS A 93 15.35 6.10 2.04
C LYS A 93 15.30 5.27 0.75
N VAL A 94 14.14 4.66 0.47
CA VAL A 94 13.95 3.99 -0.82
C VAL A 94 14.17 4.99 -1.95
N LYS A 95 14.73 4.56 -3.05
CA LYS A 95 15.05 5.43 -4.19
C LYS A 95 13.84 5.72 -5.06
N ARG A 96 12.93 4.73 -5.15
CA ARG A 96 11.78 4.76 -6.05
C ARG A 96 10.56 4.12 -5.39
N VAL A 97 9.40 4.63 -5.70
CA VAL A 97 8.11 4.00 -5.42
C VAL A 97 7.36 3.83 -6.74
N VAL A 98 7.00 2.58 -7.07
CA VAL A 98 6.19 2.24 -8.24
C VAL A 98 4.78 1.91 -7.75
N VAL A 99 3.81 2.68 -8.22
CA VAL A 99 2.41 2.65 -7.80
C VAL A 99 1.57 2.01 -8.90
N GLY A 100 0.81 0.98 -8.56
CA GLY A 100 -0.10 0.33 -9.49
C GLY A 100 -1.21 1.27 -9.95
N GLU A 101 -1.88 1.93 -9.00
CA GLU A 101 -2.93 2.91 -9.32
C GLU A 101 -3.06 3.98 -8.23
N ASN A 102 -3.67 5.11 -8.58
CA ASN A 102 -4.01 6.22 -7.66
C ASN A 102 -5.39 6.83 -7.95
N LYS A 103 -6.25 6.11 -8.69
CA LYS A 103 -7.61 6.58 -9.03
C LYS A 103 -8.59 6.38 -7.89
N THR A 104 -8.49 5.25 -7.20
CA THR A 104 -9.38 4.94 -6.08
C THR A 104 -8.92 5.62 -4.78
N PHE A 105 -7.63 5.91 -4.68
CA PHE A 105 -7.05 6.67 -3.57
C PHE A 105 -5.74 7.34 -4.00
N LEU A 106 -5.63 8.64 -3.73
CA LEU A 106 -4.40 9.42 -3.91
C LEU A 106 -3.78 9.70 -2.53
N GLY A 107 -2.60 9.13 -2.30
CA GLY A 107 -1.87 9.27 -1.03
C GLY A 107 -0.73 10.30 -1.09
N GLY A 108 0.42 9.94 -0.50
CA GLY A 108 1.55 10.83 -0.27
C GLY A 108 2.54 11.00 -1.42
N GLU A 109 2.13 10.82 -2.68
CA GLU A 109 3.00 10.87 -3.86
C GLU A 109 3.81 12.18 -3.96
N GLN A 110 3.14 13.32 -3.79
CA GLN A 110 3.81 14.63 -3.82
C GLN A 110 4.84 14.78 -2.70
N TYR A 111 4.54 14.22 -1.51
CA TYR A 111 5.47 14.25 -0.40
C TYR A 111 6.70 13.36 -0.66
N LEU A 112 6.53 12.17 -1.24
CA LEU A 112 7.65 11.33 -1.70
C LEU A 112 8.56 12.10 -2.67
N GLN A 113 7.96 12.73 -3.69
CA GLN A 113 8.68 13.51 -4.69
C GLN A 113 9.43 14.70 -4.07
N SER A 114 8.80 15.40 -3.12
CA SER A 114 9.45 16.53 -2.40
C SER A 114 10.65 16.08 -1.57
N ARG A 115 10.72 14.79 -1.21
CA ARG A 115 11.82 14.17 -0.48
C ARG A 115 12.85 13.51 -1.39
N GLY A 116 12.75 13.72 -2.72
CA GLY A 116 13.69 13.22 -3.72
C GLY A 116 13.51 11.74 -4.08
N ILE A 117 12.36 11.15 -3.76
CA ILE A 117 11.99 9.79 -4.15
C ILE A 117 11.28 9.84 -5.50
N GLU A 118 11.74 9.04 -6.44
CA GLU A 118 11.09 8.89 -7.73
C GLU A 118 9.75 8.15 -7.56
N VAL A 119 8.67 8.73 -8.09
CA VAL A 119 7.35 8.12 -8.08
C VAL A 119 6.90 7.83 -9.50
N VAL A 120 6.54 6.60 -9.77
CA VAL A 120 6.02 6.13 -11.07
C VAL A 120 4.65 5.52 -10.87
N VAL A 121 3.63 6.07 -11.52
CA VAL A 121 2.25 5.55 -11.46
C VAL A 121 1.92 4.85 -12.77
N LEU A 122 1.56 3.57 -12.70
CA LEU A 122 1.33 2.72 -13.88
C LEU A 122 -0.09 2.82 -14.42
N GLN A 123 -1.07 3.18 -13.57
CA GLN A 123 -2.50 3.10 -13.89
C GLN A 123 -2.93 1.71 -14.36
N ASN A 124 -2.40 0.69 -13.68
CA ASN A 124 -2.63 -0.70 -14.01
C ASN A 124 -4.10 -1.09 -13.82
N GLU A 125 -4.71 -1.64 -14.88
CA GLU A 125 -6.15 -1.94 -14.92
C GLU A 125 -6.56 -2.99 -13.87
N GLU A 126 -5.70 -3.95 -13.59
CA GLU A 126 -5.99 -4.97 -12.59
C GLU A 126 -6.00 -4.39 -11.17
N CYS A 127 -5.03 -3.54 -10.84
CA CYS A 127 -4.99 -2.86 -9.55
C CYS A 127 -6.24 -1.98 -9.34
N ILE A 128 -6.64 -1.22 -10.38
CA ILE A 128 -7.86 -0.42 -10.37
C ILE A 128 -9.09 -1.30 -10.15
N LYS A 129 -9.17 -2.42 -10.87
CA LYS A 129 -10.30 -3.35 -10.76
C LYS A 129 -10.40 -3.97 -9.36
N LEU A 130 -9.29 -4.47 -8.80
CA LEU A 130 -9.24 -5.06 -7.47
C LEU A 130 -9.78 -4.10 -6.41
N MET A 131 -9.34 -2.84 -6.45
CA MET A 131 -9.79 -1.83 -5.48
C MET A 131 -11.22 -1.38 -5.73
N THR A 132 -11.61 -1.16 -6.99
CA THR A 132 -12.98 -0.75 -7.34
C THR A 132 -14.00 -1.81 -6.90
N ASP A 133 -13.72 -3.09 -7.16
CA ASP A 133 -14.58 -4.20 -6.76
C ASP A 133 -14.67 -4.29 -5.23
N PHE A 134 -13.55 -4.21 -4.53
CA PHE A 134 -13.53 -4.23 -3.06
C PHE A 134 -14.34 -3.09 -2.44
N ILE A 135 -14.17 -1.86 -2.94
CA ILE A 135 -14.89 -0.67 -2.45
C ILE A 135 -16.40 -0.85 -2.67
N ARG A 136 -16.80 -1.37 -3.83
CA ARG A 136 -18.20 -1.63 -4.15
C ARG A 136 -18.81 -2.70 -3.25
N GLU A 137 -18.08 -3.78 -3.00
CA GLU A 137 -18.57 -4.95 -2.25
C GLU A 137 -18.51 -4.76 -0.75
N LYS A 138 -17.54 -4.00 -0.25
CA LYS A 138 -17.27 -3.81 1.18
C LYS A 138 -17.07 -2.32 1.55
N PRO A 139 -18.03 -1.43 1.23
CA PRO A 139 -17.84 0.02 1.42
C PRO A 139 -17.60 0.40 2.88
N GLY A 140 -18.25 -0.28 3.82
CA GLY A 140 -18.07 -0.05 5.25
C GLY A 140 -16.64 -0.36 5.73
N LEU A 141 -16.01 -1.38 5.18
CA LEU A 141 -14.63 -1.71 5.52
C LEU A 141 -13.64 -0.71 4.93
N TRP A 142 -13.93 -0.19 3.73
CA TRP A 142 -13.09 0.83 3.11
C TRP A 142 -13.16 2.17 3.84
N SER A 143 -14.34 2.63 4.24
CA SER A 143 -14.54 3.92 4.92
C SER A 143 -13.85 3.98 6.29
N VAL A 144 -13.79 2.89 7.02
CA VAL A 144 -13.04 2.79 8.29
C VAL A 144 -11.53 2.92 8.08
N LEU A 145 -11.03 2.54 6.89
CA LEU A 145 -9.62 2.68 6.53
C LEU A 145 -9.24 4.13 6.21
N HIS A 146 -10.20 4.93 5.77
CA HIS A 146 -10.03 6.30 5.33
C HIS A 146 -10.82 7.26 6.22
N LEU A 147 -10.44 7.39 7.49
CA LEU A 147 -10.95 8.43 8.42
C LEU A 147 -10.70 9.86 7.91
N ILE A 148 -10.21 10.02 6.69
CA ILE A 148 -9.91 11.30 6.06
C ILE A 148 -10.83 11.48 4.85
N ARG A 149 -12.08 11.82 5.11
CA ARG A 149 -13.10 12.52 4.34
C ARG A 149 -14.50 11.95 4.54
N CYS A 150 -14.98 12.00 5.74
CA CYS A 150 -16.43 12.02 5.94
C CYS A 150 -16.86 13.39 6.44
N SER A 151 -16.67 14.44 5.60
CA SER A 151 -17.32 15.73 5.81
C SER A 151 -18.75 15.77 5.24
N LEU A 152 -19.35 14.60 4.92
CA LEU A 152 -20.69 14.53 4.33
C LEU A 152 -21.63 13.48 4.97
N TRP A 153 -21.30 12.93 6.14
CA TRP A 153 -22.26 12.13 6.91
C TRP A 153 -22.22 12.52 8.38
N VAL A 154 -22.68 13.75 8.65
CA VAL A 154 -23.23 14.09 9.94
C VAL A 154 -24.74 13.91 9.82
N ASP A 155 -25.20 12.69 9.95
CA ASP A 155 -26.55 12.41 10.35
C ASP A 155 -26.51 11.57 11.61
N ALA A 156 -26.90 12.24 12.65
CA ALA A 156 -27.47 11.88 13.93
C ALA A 156 -27.63 10.36 14.24
N ASN A 157 -27.22 10.02 15.44
CA ASN A 157 -27.51 8.81 16.22
C ASN A 157 -26.52 7.64 16.12
N VAL A 158 -25.30 7.86 16.59
CA VAL A 158 -24.62 6.81 17.37
C VAL A 158 -24.11 7.43 18.67
N SER A 159 -24.84 7.21 19.72
CA SER A 159 -24.42 7.48 21.10
C SER A 159 -23.30 6.49 21.44
N PHE A 160 -22.07 6.99 21.49
CA PHE A 160 -20.97 6.27 22.11
C PHE A 160 -20.95 6.67 23.59
N TYR A 161 -21.64 5.90 24.44
CA TYR A 161 -21.33 5.72 25.87
C TYR A 161 -22.26 4.61 26.41
N GLY A 162 -21.68 3.45 26.70
CA GLY A 162 -22.25 2.33 27.41
C GLY A 162 -21.18 1.30 27.61
#